data_92104b7ae8109e86ae44e3432964b3d6
#
_entry.id   92104b7ae8109e86ae44e3432964b3d6
#
_cell.length_a   1.000
_cell.length_b   1.000
_cell.length_c   1.000
_cell.angle_alpha   90.00
_cell.angle_beta   90.00
_cell.angle_gamma   90.00
#
_symmetry.space_group_name_H-M   'P 1'
#
loop_
_entity.id
_entity.type
_entity.pdbx_description
1 polymer ?
#
loop_
_entity_poly.entity_id
_entity_poly.type
_entity_poly.pdbx_seq_one_letter_code
_entity_poly.pdbx_strand_id
1 'polypeptide(L)'
;MGGAREQADKASEFEILAPVSGELVPLEKTADPVFSGRAMGDGVAVDPDGETILAPVSGTVAALFPTGHAFAVSSDNSSAQVMVHIGIDTVKLNGEGFQALVAQGDHVDAGQPVVKIDLSAIRAAGFDPTVFVIACERAEGSELRERAAGPVAAKEPVSWLSE
;
A
#
# COMPACT_ATOMS: atom_id res chain seq x y z
N MET A 1 10.73 27.56 21.01
CA MET A 1 11.83 26.98 20.22
C MET A 1 11.66 25.49 19.95
N GLY A 2 11.17 24.72 20.91
CA GLY A 2 10.85 23.30 20.69
C GLY A 2 9.79 23.07 19.63
N GLY A 3 8.77 23.93 19.55
CA GLY A 3 7.68 23.80 18.58
C GLY A 3 8.11 23.96 17.13
N ALA A 4 9.05 24.85 16.83
CA ALA A 4 9.58 25.03 15.48
C ALA A 4 10.41 23.82 15.04
N ARG A 5 11.13 23.20 15.96
CA ARG A 5 11.92 22.00 15.72
C ARG A 5 11.00 20.79 15.47
N GLU A 6 9.94 20.66 16.24
CA GLU A 6 8.94 19.60 16.05
C GLU A 6 8.25 19.73 14.69
N GLN A 7 7.94 20.94 14.26
CA GLN A 7 7.36 21.20 12.94
C GLN A 7 8.32 20.81 11.82
N ALA A 8 9.61 21.08 11.96
CA ALA A 8 10.62 20.69 10.98
C ALA A 8 10.72 19.17 10.87
N ASP A 9 10.71 18.45 12.00
CA ASP A 9 10.72 16.98 12.03
C ASP A 9 9.47 16.41 11.38
N LYS A 10 8.29 16.99 11.66
CA LYS A 10 7.03 16.59 11.03
C LYS A 10 7.00 16.89 9.54
N ALA A 11 7.61 18.00 9.11
CA ALA A 11 7.68 18.37 7.69
C ALA A 11 8.52 17.42 6.86
N SER A 12 9.47 16.68 7.49
CA SER A 12 10.29 15.66 6.83
C SER A 12 9.64 14.27 6.84
N GLU A 13 8.47 14.13 7.48
CA GLU A 13 7.74 12.87 7.58
C GLU A 13 6.62 12.82 6.56
N PHE A 14 6.60 11.76 5.75
CA PHE A 14 5.60 11.55 4.70
C PHE A 14 4.63 10.46 5.12
N GLU A 15 3.34 10.74 4.98
CA GLU A 15 2.30 9.77 5.28
C GLU A 15 2.09 8.80 4.12
N ILE A 16 1.99 7.51 4.44
CA ILE A 16 1.56 6.47 3.51
C ILE A 16 0.17 6.05 3.97
N LEU A 17 -0.81 6.17 3.08
CA LEU A 17 -2.22 5.99 3.42
C LEU A 17 -2.69 4.55 3.24
N ALA A 18 -3.69 4.17 4.04
CA ALA A 18 -4.38 2.90 3.84
C ALA A 18 -5.04 2.87 2.47
N PRO A 19 -4.71 1.90 1.61
CA PRO A 19 -5.33 1.78 0.29
C PRO A 19 -6.76 1.25 0.34
N VAL A 20 -7.16 0.71 1.47
CA VAL A 20 -8.49 0.12 1.67
C VAL A 20 -8.78 0.07 3.17
N SER A 21 -10.07 0.09 3.52
CA SER A 21 -10.50 -0.12 4.91
C SER A 21 -10.42 -1.59 5.30
N GLY A 22 -10.28 -1.84 6.59
CA GLY A 22 -10.26 -3.19 7.15
C GLY A 22 -9.48 -3.26 8.46
N GLU A 23 -8.79 -4.38 8.65
CA GLU A 23 -7.96 -4.62 9.83
C GLU A 23 -6.49 -4.52 9.47
N LEU A 24 -5.78 -3.59 10.10
CA LEU A 24 -4.34 -3.44 9.91
C LEU A 24 -3.59 -4.57 10.60
N VAL A 25 -2.70 -5.21 9.87
CA VAL A 25 -1.95 -6.39 10.33
C VAL A 25 -0.46 -6.13 10.09
N PRO A 26 0.41 -6.38 11.09
CA PRO A 26 1.87 -6.34 10.86
C PRO A 26 2.29 -7.38 9.82
N LEU A 27 3.31 -7.08 9.02
CA LEU A 27 3.76 -8.00 7.96
C LEU A 27 4.09 -9.39 8.47
N GLU A 28 4.73 -9.50 9.63
CA GLU A 28 5.14 -10.78 10.23
C GLU A 28 3.95 -11.68 10.62
N LYS A 29 2.75 -11.12 10.66
CA LYS A 29 1.51 -11.87 10.93
C LYS A 29 0.80 -12.36 9.67
N THR A 30 1.30 -11.99 8.49
CA THR A 30 0.71 -12.41 7.21
C THR A 30 1.18 -13.79 6.80
N ALA A 31 0.40 -14.45 5.94
CA ALA A 31 0.66 -15.83 5.53
C ALA A 31 1.72 -15.97 4.42
N ASP A 32 2.04 -14.85 3.73
CA ASP A 32 3.01 -14.89 2.63
C ASP A 32 4.43 -14.73 3.16
N PRO A 33 5.33 -15.74 3.03
CA PRO A 33 6.67 -15.66 3.58
C PRO A 33 7.54 -14.57 2.95
N VAL A 34 7.28 -14.18 1.70
CA VAL A 34 8.02 -13.11 1.03
C VAL A 34 7.73 -11.76 1.71
N PHE A 35 6.46 -11.46 1.97
CA PHE A 35 6.07 -10.22 2.65
C PHE A 35 6.34 -10.27 4.15
N SER A 36 6.02 -11.38 4.82
CA SER A 36 6.23 -11.51 6.25
C SER A 36 7.71 -11.46 6.64
N GLY A 37 8.58 -11.94 5.76
CA GLY A 37 10.04 -11.85 5.92
C GLY A 37 10.63 -10.51 5.47
N ARG A 38 9.81 -9.56 5.01
CA ARG A 38 10.22 -8.23 4.55
C ARG A 38 11.17 -8.23 3.36
N ALA A 39 11.16 -9.28 2.55
CA ALA A 39 12.02 -9.40 1.38
C ALA A 39 11.71 -8.34 0.31
N MET A 40 10.46 -7.89 0.22
CA MET A 40 10.03 -6.85 -0.72
C MET A 40 10.14 -5.44 -0.15
N GLY A 41 10.43 -5.30 1.14
CA GLY A 41 10.52 -4.04 1.85
C GLY A 41 9.71 -4.03 3.12
N ASP A 42 9.77 -2.91 3.84
CA ASP A 42 9.01 -2.68 5.06
C ASP A 42 7.64 -2.08 4.76
N GLY A 43 6.69 -2.35 5.62
CA GLY A 43 5.35 -1.84 5.49
C GLY A 43 4.37 -2.58 6.37
N VAL A 44 3.12 -2.55 5.96
CA VAL A 44 2.01 -3.18 6.70
C VAL A 44 1.07 -3.89 5.73
N ALA A 45 0.12 -4.64 6.28
CA ALA A 45 -0.93 -5.26 5.50
C ALA A 45 -2.30 -4.87 6.06
N VAL A 46 -3.32 -4.96 5.23
CA VAL A 46 -4.72 -4.73 5.62
C VAL A 46 -5.52 -5.95 5.19
N ASP A 47 -6.25 -6.55 6.14
CA ASP A 47 -7.29 -7.53 5.82
C ASP A 47 -8.52 -6.73 5.39
N PRO A 48 -8.86 -6.72 4.09
CA PRO A 48 -9.78 -5.73 3.56
C PRO A 48 -11.25 -6.06 3.82
N ASP A 49 -12.05 -5.03 4.04
CA ASP A 49 -13.49 -5.11 4.02
C ASP A 49 -14.12 -4.21 2.93
N GLY A 50 -13.28 -3.53 2.14
CA GLY A 50 -13.70 -2.67 1.03
C GLY A 50 -13.23 -3.23 -0.31
N GLU A 51 -13.76 -2.67 -1.39
CA GLU A 51 -13.55 -3.16 -2.76
C GLU A 51 -12.91 -2.13 -3.70
N THR A 52 -12.57 -0.96 -3.20
CA THR A 52 -11.86 0.06 -3.97
C THR A 52 -10.47 0.25 -3.37
N ILE A 53 -9.45 -0.02 -4.17
CA ILE A 53 -8.06 0.10 -3.74
C ILE A 53 -7.53 1.46 -4.19
N LEU A 54 -6.99 2.21 -3.24
CA LEU A 54 -6.60 3.60 -3.41
C LEU A 54 -5.08 3.74 -3.50
N ALA A 55 -4.63 4.84 -4.13
CA ALA A 55 -3.21 5.18 -4.14
C ALA A 55 -2.75 5.53 -2.72
N PRO A 56 -1.66 4.92 -2.23
CA PRO A 56 -1.17 5.17 -0.87
C PRO A 56 -0.42 6.49 -0.73
N VAL A 57 0.09 7.01 -1.82
CA VAL A 57 0.82 8.29 -1.92
C VAL A 57 0.47 8.97 -3.22
N SER A 58 0.71 10.29 -3.31
CA SER A 58 0.63 11.01 -4.58
C SER A 58 1.90 10.77 -5.38
N GLY A 59 1.75 10.56 -6.67
CA GLY A 59 2.89 10.34 -7.55
C GLY A 59 2.52 9.71 -8.87
N THR A 60 3.52 9.16 -9.54
CA THR A 60 3.37 8.49 -10.83
C THR A 60 3.23 6.98 -10.64
N VAL A 61 2.27 6.38 -11.32
CA VAL A 61 2.11 4.92 -11.34
C VAL A 61 3.30 4.34 -12.12
N ALA A 62 4.35 3.95 -11.38
CA ALA A 62 5.59 3.44 -11.96
C ALA A 62 5.42 2.03 -12.53
N ALA A 63 4.51 1.25 -11.96
CA ALA A 63 4.19 -0.09 -12.41
C ALA A 63 2.72 -0.39 -12.14
N LEU A 64 2.08 -1.04 -13.10
CA LEU A 64 0.74 -1.58 -12.93
C LEU A 64 0.72 -2.93 -13.66
N PHE A 65 0.53 -4.00 -12.91
CA PHE A 65 0.52 -5.33 -13.50
C PHE A 65 -0.72 -5.51 -14.37
N PRO A 66 -0.59 -6.14 -15.55
CA PRO A 66 -1.74 -6.31 -16.47
C PRO A 66 -2.95 -6.99 -15.82
N THR A 67 -2.72 -7.87 -14.84
CA THR A 67 -3.77 -8.54 -14.07
C THR A 67 -4.45 -7.64 -13.03
N GLY A 68 -3.90 -6.44 -12.76
CA GLY A 68 -4.47 -5.48 -11.81
C GLY A 68 -4.26 -5.82 -10.33
N HIS A 69 -3.56 -6.92 -10.00
CA HIS A 69 -3.39 -7.34 -8.60
C HIS A 69 -2.30 -6.59 -7.86
N ALA A 70 -1.45 -5.86 -8.56
CA ALA A 70 -0.36 -5.10 -7.94
C ALA A 70 -0.03 -3.85 -8.73
N PHE A 71 0.34 -2.79 -8.02
CA PHE A 71 0.84 -1.56 -8.62
C PHE A 71 1.83 -0.88 -7.66
N ALA A 72 2.63 0.02 -8.20
CA ALA A 72 3.57 0.82 -7.43
C ALA A 72 3.49 2.28 -7.83
N VAL A 73 3.55 3.17 -6.85
CA VAL A 73 3.52 4.63 -7.06
C VAL A 73 4.87 5.19 -6.64
N SER A 74 5.52 5.90 -7.57
CA SER A 74 6.72 6.67 -7.29
C SER A 74 6.31 8.00 -6.69
N SER A 75 6.62 8.24 -5.41
CA SER A 75 6.15 9.40 -4.66
C SER A 75 6.65 10.72 -5.24
N ASP A 76 5.77 11.73 -5.32
CA ASP A 76 6.16 13.09 -5.69
C ASP A 76 6.96 13.80 -4.59
N ASN A 77 6.75 13.42 -3.34
CA ASN A 77 7.23 14.15 -2.16
C ASN A 77 8.40 13.48 -1.45
N SER A 78 8.83 12.33 -1.96
CA SER A 78 9.95 11.58 -1.39
C SER A 78 10.63 10.76 -2.47
N SER A 79 11.76 10.14 -2.16
CA SER A 79 12.44 9.20 -3.05
C SER A 79 11.84 7.80 -3.00
N ALA A 80 10.78 7.62 -2.22
CA ALA A 80 10.18 6.31 -2.03
C ALA A 80 9.30 5.87 -3.20
N GLN A 81 9.29 4.58 -3.43
CA GLN A 81 8.30 3.92 -4.25
C GLN A 81 7.46 3.02 -3.33
N VAL A 82 6.16 3.16 -3.39
CA VAL A 82 5.23 2.40 -2.54
C VAL A 82 4.43 1.44 -3.40
N MET A 83 4.53 0.16 -3.07
CA MET A 83 3.82 -0.91 -3.76
C MET A 83 2.56 -1.28 -2.98
N VAL A 84 1.48 -1.50 -3.70
CA VAL A 84 0.26 -2.12 -3.19
C VAL A 84 0.10 -3.46 -3.89
N HIS A 85 0.11 -4.54 -3.13
CA HIS A 85 -0.08 -5.89 -3.64
C HIS A 85 -1.37 -6.45 -3.07
N ILE A 86 -2.30 -6.81 -3.94
CA ILE A 86 -3.67 -7.19 -3.56
C ILE A 86 -3.77 -8.71 -3.57
N GLY A 87 -3.83 -9.28 -2.37
CA GLY A 87 -3.98 -10.70 -2.17
C GLY A 87 -2.68 -11.49 -2.23
N ILE A 88 -2.76 -12.76 -1.87
CA ILE A 88 -1.67 -13.72 -1.91
C ILE A 88 -1.91 -14.66 -3.08
N ASP A 89 -0.92 -14.77 -3.97
CA ASP A 89 -0.98 -15.59 -5.20
C ASP A 89 -2.10 -15.21 -6.18
N THR A 90 -2.68 -14.03 -6.04
CA THR A 90 -3.81 -13.56 -6.85
C THR A 90 -3.45 -13.32 -8.32
N VAL A 91 -2.18 -13.28 -8.67
CA VAL A 91 -1.74 -13.31 -10.07
C VAL A 91 -2.32 -14.52 -10.82
N LYS A 92 -2.58 -15.61 -10.12
CA LYS A 92 -3.16 -16.84 -10.69
C LYS A 92 -4.60 -16.68 -11.16
N LEU A 93 -5.28 -15.61 -10.73
CA LEU A 93 -6.65 -15.28 -11.17
C LEU A 93 -6.68 -14.69 -12.58
N ASN A 94 -5.53 -14.36 -13.17
CA ASN A 94 -5.42 -13.79 -14.52
C ASN A 94 -6.29 -12.55 -14.73
N GLY A 95 -6.44 -11.73 -13.70
CA GLY A 95 -7.22 -10.50 -13.73
C GLY A 95 -8.70 -10.64 -13.33
N GLU A 96 -9.19 -11.85 -13.12
CA GLU A 96 -10.55 -12.04 -12.62
C GLU A 96 -10.70 -11.48 -11.20
N GLY A 97 -11.68 -10.60 -11.03
CA GLY A 97 -11.92 -9.92 -9.76
C GLY A 97 -11.14 -8.62 -9.60
N PHE A 98 -10.43 -8.17 -10.64
CA PHE A 98 -9.65 -6.93 -10.62
C PHE A 98 -10.00 -6.06 -11.83
N GLN A 99 -10.19 -4.75 -11.58
CA GLN A 99 -10.44 -3.78 -12.63
C GLN A 99 -9.53 -2.56 -12.40
N ALA A 100 -8.55 -2.37 -13.26
CA ALA A 100 -7.70 -1.18 -13.22
C ALA A 100 -8.50 0.06 -13.65
N LEU A 101 -8.36 1.14 -12.89
CA LEU A 101 -9.03 2.42 -13.15
C LEU A 101 -8.08 3.47 -13.72
N VAL A 102 -6.79 3.19 -13.70
CA VAL A 102 -5.72 4.04 -14.22
C VAL A 102 -4.76 3.18 -15.04
N ALA A 103 -3.82 3.83 -15.72
CA ALA A 103 -2.79 3.17 -16.51
C ALA A 103 -1.40 3.45 -15.92
N GLN A 104 -0.45 2.58 -16.21
CA GLN A 104 0.96 2.81 -15.90
C GLN A 104 1.41 4.11 -16.58
N GLY A 105 2.11 4.95 -15.84
CA GLY A 105 2.53 6.26 -16.29
C GLY A 105 1.61 7.40 -15.87
N ASP A 106 0.37 7.10 -15.46
CA ASP A 106 -0.56 8.12 -14.98
C ASP A 106 -0.09 8.71 -13.66
N HIS A 107 -0.38 9.99 -13.46
CA HIS A 107 -0.24 10.63 -12.15
C HIS A 107 -1.50 10.38 -11.33
N VAL A 108 -1.33 10.06 -10.05
CA VAL A 108 -2.43 9.85 -9.10
C VAL A 108 -2.21 10.70 -7.85
N ASP A 109 -3.32 11.09 -7.23
CA ASP A 109 -3.27 11.73 -5.91
C ASP A 109 -3.44 10.67 -4.82
N ALA A 110 -2.83 10.90 -3.66
CA ALA A 110 -3.02 10.02 -2.51
C ALA A 110 -4.52 9.89 -2.21
N GLY A 111 -5.01 8.66 -2.09
CA GLY A 111 -6.42 8.37 -1.87
C GLY A 111 -7.26 8.26 -3.15
N GLN A 112 -6.68 8.46 -4.32
CA GLN A 112 -7.39 8.28 -5.59
C GLN A 112 -7.62 6.79 -5.87
N PRO A 113 -8.82 6.39 -6.35
CA PRO A 113 -9.06 4.99 -6.75
C PRO A 113 -8.15 4.54 -7.89
N VAL A 114 -7.53 3.38 -7.72
CA VAL A 114 -6.60 2.78 -8.70
C VAL A 114 -7.11 1.45 -9.24
N VAL A 115 -7.64 0.59 -8.37
CA VAL A 115 -8.14 -0.73 -8.76
C VAL A 115 -9.43 -1.00 -8.00
N LYS A 116 -10.43 -1.55 -8.69
CA LYS A 116 -11.60 -2.16 -8.06
C LYS A 116 -11.40 -3.65 -7.96
N ILE A 117 -11.81 -4.23 -6.83
CA ILE A 117 -11.72 -5.67 -6.59
C ILE A 117 -13.09 -6.24 -6.26
N ASP A 118 -13.25 -7.54 -6.52
CA ASP A 118 -14.40 -8.32 -6.10
C ASP A 118 -13.94 -9.28 -5.00
N LEU A 119 -14.14 -8.87 -3.73
CA LEU A 119 -13.73 -9.66 -2.56
C LEU A 119 -14.37 -11.03 -2.54
N SER A 120 -15.66 -11.11 -2.90
CA SER A 120 -16.37 -12.39 -2.91
C SER A 120 -15.76 -13.35 -3.92
N ALA A 121 -15.43 -12.86 -5.11
CA ALA A 121 -14.80 -13.67 -6.15
C ALA A 121 -13.41 -14.16 -5.74
N ILE A 122 -12.60 -13.28 -5.15
CA ILE A 122 -11.26 -13.63 -4.68
C ILE A 122 -11.32 -14.73 -3.62
N ARG A 123 -12.18 -14.55 -2.63
CA ARG A 123 -12.38 -15.54 -1.55
C ARG A 123 -12.97 -16.84 -2.05
N ALA A 124 -13.96 -16.77 -2.94
CA ALA A 124 -14.59 -17.95 -3.53
C ALA A 124 -13.61 -18.79 -4.36
N ALA A 125 -12.61 -18.14 -4.95
CA ALA A 125 -11.54 -18.83 -5.67
C ALA A 125 -10.48 -19.45 -4.75
N GLY A 126 -10.59 -19.24 -3.43
CA GLY A 126 -9.68 -19.82 -2.43
C GLY A 126 -8.46 -18.97 -2.13
N PHE A 127 -8.43 -17.70 -2.53
CA PHE A 127 -7.29 -16.82 -2.27
C PHE A 127 -7.52 -15.92 -1.06
N ASP A 128 -6.42 -15.64 -0.36
CA ASP A 128 -6.38 -14.67 0.74
C ASP A 128 -6.34 -13.27 0.12
N PRO A 129 -7.31 -12.37 0.44
CA PRO A 129 -7.37 -11.05 -0.16
C PRO A 129 -6.50 -9.99 0.55
N THR A 130 -5.68 -10.36 1.50
CA THR A 130 -4.82 -9.42 2.25
C THR A 130 -4.11 -8.45 1.30
N VAL A 131 -4.18 -7.15 1.61
CA VAL A 131 -3.59 -6.08 0.81
C VAL A 131 -2.32 -5.60 1.50
N PHE A 132 -1.20 -5.66 0.78
CA PHE A 132 0.11 -5.26 1.29
C PHE A 132 0.44 -3.84 0.83
N VAL A 133 0.96 -3.01 1.75
CA VAL A 133 1.40 -1.64 1.48
C VAL A 133 2.86 -1.54 1.87
N ILE A 134 3.74 -1.56 0.88
CA ILE A 134 5.16 -1.78 1.08
C ILE A 134 5.96 -0.60 0.50
N ALA A 135 6.85 -0.01 1.31
CA ALA A 135 7.87 0.90 0.81
C ALA A 135 8.98 0.05 0.17
N CYS A 136 8.80 -0.31 -1.10
CA CYS A 136 9.69 -1.23 -1.81
C CYS A 136 11.00 -0.55 -2.23
N GLU A 137 11.01 0.76 -2.39
CA GLU A 137 12.22 1.57 -2.59
C GLU A 137 12.13 2.80 -1.71
N ARG A 138 13.25 3.16 -1.08
CA ARG A 138 13.36 4.36 -0.26
C ARG A 138 14.82 4.78 -0.10
N ALA A 139 15.03 6.03 0.30
CA ALA A 139 16.37 6.58 0.48
C ALA A 139 17.13 5.78 1.55
N GLU A 140 18.43 5.60 1.33
CA GLU A 140 19.32 5.04 2.34
C GLU A 140 19.31 5.91 3.59
N GLY A 141 19.20 5.29 4.76
CA GLY A 141 19.12 6.00 6.03
C GLY A 141 17.73 6.53 6.38
N SER A 142 16.75 6.38 5.48
CA SER A 142 15.37 6.73 5.80
C SER A 142 14.79 5.76 6.86
N GLU A 143 13.81 6.24 7.61
CA GLU A 143 13.12 5.44 8.62
C GLU A 143 11.62 5.35 8.31
N LEU A 144 11.07 4.15 8.47
CA LEU A 144 9.65 3.90 8.32
C LEU A 144 9.04 3.51 9.66
N ARG A 145 8.09 4.33 10.12
CA ARG A 145 7.30 4.04 11.33
C ARG A 145 5.95 3.46 10.92
N GLU A 146 5.56 2.36 11.51
CA GLU A 146 4.33 1.63 11.18
C GLU A 146 3.27 1.86 12.25
N ARG A 147 2.01 2.01 11.83
CA ARG A 147 0.86 2.11 12.73
C ARG A 147 0.61 0.75 13.40
N ALA A 148 0.17 0.79 14.66
CA ALA A 148 -0.18 -0.42 15.39
C ALA A 148 -1.38 -1.14 14.76
N ALA A 149 -1.43 -2.46 14.92
CA ALA A 149 -2.54 -3.28 14.45
C ALA A 149 -3.89 -2.81 15.01
N GLY A 150 -4.94 -3.03 14.25
CA GLY A 150 -6.30 -2.67 14.63
C GLY A 150 -7.13 -2.18 13.44
N PRO A 151 -8.37 -1.76 13.68
CA PRO A 151 -9.22 -1.23 12.62
C PRO A 151 -8.61 -0.01 11.96
N VAL A 152 -8.73 0.06 10.63
CA VAL A 152 -8.27 1.20 9.84
C VAL A 152 -9.29 1.55 8.78
N ALA A 153 -9.54 2.84 8.60
CA ALA A 153 -10.37 3.34 7.50
C ALA A 153 -9.47 3.64 6.29
N ALA A 154 -10.03 3.52 5.10
CA ALA A 154 -9.35 3.94 3.87
C ALA A 154 -8.91 5.40 4.00
N LYS A 155 -7.72 5.73 3.47
CA LYS A 155 -7.09 7.05 3.52
C LYS A 155 -6.50 7.44 4.88
N GLU A 156 -6.69 6.66 5.94
CA GLU A 156 -5.97 6.90 7.18
C GLU A 156 -4.49 6.52 7.02
N PRO A 157 -3.55 7.23 7.67
CA PRO A 157 -2.15 6.85 7.62
C PRO A 157 -1.91 5.48 8.23
N VAL A 158 -1.13 4.65 7.56
CA VAL A 158 -0.70 3.33 8.04
C VAL A 158 0.79 3.27 8.33
N SER A 159 1.55 4.17 7.72
CA SER A 159 2.98 4.29 7.99
C SER A 159 3.46 5.71 7.67
N TRP A 160 4.61 6.06 8.20
CA TRP A 160 5.22 7.38 8.05
C TRP A 160 6.70 7.19 7.71
N LEU A 161 7.10 7.82 6.63
CA LEU A 161 8.47 7.75 6.13
C LEU A 161 9.21 9.04 6.49
N SER A 162 10.36 8.93 7.14
CA SER A 162 11.26 10.05 7.45
C SER A 162 12.53 9.89 6.64
N GLU A 163 12.88 10.90 5.85
CA GLU A 163 14.10 10.94 5.04
C GLU A 163 15.16 11.89 5.59
#